data_ad8afb6981c30dc89ca35d8517818403
#
_entry.id   ad8afb6981c30dc89ca35d8517818403
#
_cell.length_a   1.000
_cell.length_b   1.000
_cell.length_c   1.000
_cell.angle_alpha   90.00
_cell.angle_beta   90.00
_cell.angle_gamma   90.00
#
_symmetry.space_group_name_H-M   'P 1'
#
loop_
_entity.id
_entity.type
_entity.pdbx_description
1 polymer ?
#
loop_
_entity_poly.entity_id
_entity_poly.type
_entity_poly.pdbx_seq_one_letter_code
_entity_poly.pdbx_strand_id
1 'polypeptide(L)'
;ASGTVFTADETKQGIIATFKQKIKLFSSRENLSEMLSYSDFDMRNIGRNKTAVFLIVQDEKKTLHPLATIFIKQCYETLIDVAQESGGKLPFRTNFILDEFANMPPLKDVTTMVTAARSRLIRFTFIIQNFAQLTQVYGKENGDTIRGNCNLVYLISSEIAALEEISKMCGEVKSKEKEKTASTPLVTVSDLQRLNK
;
A
#
# COMPACT_ATOMS: atom_id res chain seq x y z
N ALA A 1 -14.85 -4.73 29.76
CA ALA A 1 -14.26 -3.47 30.23
C ALA A 1 -13.81 -3.52 31.71
N SER A 2 -13.46 -4.69 32.25
CA SER A 2 -13.13 -4.82 33.69
C SER A 2 -11.70 -5.30 34.00
N GLY A 3 -10.80 -5.30 33.01
CA GLY A 3 -9.47 -5.90 33.16
C GLY A 3 -8.31 -4.96 33.54
N THR A 4 -8.53 -3.66 33.68
CA THR A 4 -7.44 -2.67 33.82
C THR A 4 -7.32 -2.04 35.23
N VAL A 5 -7.93 -2.59 36.24
CA VAL A 5 -8.08 -1.90 37.53
C VAL A 5 -6.88 -2.06 38.49
N PHE A 6 -5.88 -2.90 38.18
CA PHE A 6 -4.79 -3.24 39.12
C PHE A 6 -3.36 -2.96 38.63
N THR A 7 -3.17 -2.00 37.74
CA THR A 7 -1.81 -1.55 37.42
C THR A 7 -1.35 -0.46 38.37
N ALA A 8 -0.06 -0.51 38.75
CA ALA A 8 0.55 0.54 39.60
C ALA A 8 0.32 1.93 38.97
N ASP A 9 0.15 2.97 39.77
CA ASP A 9 -0.23 4.32 39.31
C ASP A 9 0.72 4.88 38.23
N GLU A 10 2.01 4.61 38.28
CA GLU A 10 2.99 5.00 37.27
C GLU A 10 2.71 4.33 35.91
N THR A 11 2.40 3.04 35.90
CA THR A 11 2.07 2.30 34.68
C THR A 11 0.77 2.83 34.10
N LYS A 12 -0.23 3.13 34.92
CA LYS A 12 -1.50 3.72 34.50
C LYS A 12 -1.30 5.11 33.85
N GLN A 13 -0.49 5.96 34.49
CA GLN A 13 -0.17 7.28 33.97
C GLN A 13 0.58 7.18 32.64
N GLY A 14 1.54 6.25 32.48
CA GLY A 14 2.26 5.98 31.24
C GLY A 14 1.32 5.53 30.11
N ILE A 15 0.38 4.64 30.41
CA ILE A 15 -0.63 4.18 29.44
C ILE A 15 -1.54 5.34 29.01
N ILE A 16 -2.02 6.14 29.98
CA ILE A 16 -2.87 7.30 29.70
C ILE A 16 -2.12 8.35 28.88
N ALA A 17 -0.85 8.63 29.20
CA ALA A 17 -0.02 9.57 28.45
C ALA A 17 0.18 9.10 27.00
N THR A 18 0.50 7.83 26.80
CA THR A 18 0.64 7.21 25.48
C THR A 18 -0.68 7.27 24.70
N PHE A 19 -1.79 6.93 25.33
CA PHE A 19 -3.12 7.03 24.73
C PHE A 19 -3.43 8.47 24.28
N LYS A 20 -3.27 9.45 25.19
CA LYS A 20 -3.48 10.87 24.88
C LYS A 20 -2.60 11.34 23.72
N GLN A 21 -1.33 10.89 23.67
CA GLN A 21 -0.43 11.22 22.57
C GLN A 21 -0.95 10.67 21.23
N LYS A 22 -1.44 9.43 21.21
CA LYS A 22 -1.96 8.79 20.01
C LYS A 22 -3.26 9.42 19.49
N ILE A 23 -4.14 9.88 20.39
CA ILE A 23 -5.40 10.54 20.01
C ILE A 23 -5.27 12.06 19.87
N LYS A 24 -4.10 12.65 20.13
CA LYS A 24 -3.88 14.09 20.09
C LYS A 24 -4.30 14.72 18.76
N LEU A 25 -4.10 14.01 17.65
CA LEU A 25 -4.52 14.45 16.33
C LEU A 25 -6.02 14.76 16.28
N PHE A 26 -6.83 13.93 16.91
CA PHE A 26 -8.30 14.06 16.92
C PHE A 26 -8.77 15.11 17.94
N SER A 27 -8.15 15.13 19.13
CA SER A 27 -8.53 16.04 20.22
C SER A 27 -8.08 17.49 20.02
N SER A 28 -7.06 17.73 19.19
CA SER A 28 -6.52 19.07 18.93
C SER A 28 -7.11 19.77 17.72
N ARG A 29 -8.01 19.13 16.98
CA ARG A 29 -8.62 19.67 15.75
C ARG A 29 -10.13 19.41 15.76
N GLU A 30 -10.89 20.41 16.18
CA GLU A 30 -12.35 20.35 16.21
C GLU A 30 -12.95 19.94 14.86
N ASN A 31 -12.52 20.58 13.77
CA ASN A 31 -12.99 20.26 12.41
C ASN A 31 -12.77 18.79 12.02
N LEU A 32 -11.67 18.15 12.49
CA LEU A 32 -11.40 16.76 12.23
C LEU A 32 -12.30 15.85 13.06
N SER A 33 -12.52 16.21 14.31
CA SER A 33 -13.43 15.49 15.20
C SER A 33 -14.86 15.54 14.68
N GLU A 34 -15.30 16.72 14.23
CA GLU A 34 -16.61 16.90 13.62
C GLU A 34 -16.76 16.08 12.34
N MET A 35 -15.80 16.16 11.43
CA MET A 35 -15.80 15.38 10.17
C MET A 35 -15.90 13.87 10.41
N LEU A 36 -15.30 13.35 11.48
CA LEU A 36 -15.29 11.93 11.81
C LEU A 36 -16.43 11.50 12.75
N SER A 37 -17.26 12.42 13.22
CA SER A 37 -18.33 12.12 14.18
C SER A 37 -19.58 11.49 13.55
N TYR A 38 -19.74 11.61 12.24
CA TYR A 38 -20.82 10.99 11.49
C TYR A 38 -20.29 10.38 10.19
N SER A 39 -21.07 9.48 9.61
CA SER A 39 -20.74 8.85 8.33
C SER A 39 -21.94 9.00 7.40
N ASP A 40 -21.74 9.66 6.28
CA ASP A 40 -22.66 9.79 5.16
C ASP A 40 -22.38 8.76 4.05
N PHE A 41 -21.34 7.93 4.25
CA PHE A 41 -20.87 6.96 3.29
C PHE A 41 -20.69 5.57 3.93
N ASP A 42 -21.31 4.56 3.33
CA ASP A 42 -21.12 3.16 3.72
C ASP A 42 -20.05 2.49 2.83
N MET A 43 -18.91 2.14 3.43
CA MET A 43 -17.80 1.46 2.74
C MET A 43 -18.20 0.13 2.11
N ARG A 44 -19.26 -0.52 2.61
CA ARG A 44 -19.75 -1.79 2.05
C ARG A 44 -20.27 -1.61 0.61
N ASN A 45 -20.73 -0.40 0.27
CA ASN A 45 -21.23 -0.08 -1.07
C ASN A 45 -20.13 -0.15 -2.14
N ILE A 46 -18.86 0.06 -1.78
CA ILE A 46 -17.73 -0.07 -2.71
C ILE A 46 -17.66 -1.48 -3.31
N GLY A 47 -17.91 -2.51 -2.48
CA GLY A 47 -17.87 -3.91 -2.93
C GLY A 47 -19.19 -4.41 -3.53
N ARG A 48 -20.33 -3.77 -3.19
CA ARG A 48 -21.68 -4.18 -3.60
C ARG A 48 -22.18 -3.49 -4.85
N ASN A 49 -21.70 -2.29 -5.13
CA ASN A 49 -22.13 -1.43 -6.22
C ASN A 49 -20.95 -0.93 -7.04
N LYS A 50 -21.20 -0.45 -8.26
CA LYS A 50 -20.21 0.27 -9.06
C LYS A 50 -19.98 1.64 -8.45
N THR A 51 -18.94 1.78 -7.65
CA THR A 51 -18.63 2.97 -6.86
C THR A 51 -17.20 3.40 -7.13
N ALA A 52 -16.95 4.71 -7.21
CA ALA A 52 -15.61 5.30 -7.23
C ALA A 52 -15.45 6.20 -6.02
N VAL A 53 -14.37 6.02 -5.27
CA VAL A 53 -14.00 6.83 -4.10
C VAL A 53 -12.67 7.50 -4.39
N PHE A 54 -12.61 8.82 -4.26
CA PHE A 54 -11.41 9.62 -4.43
C PHE A 54 -10.99 10.15 -3.06
N LEU A 55 -9.84 9.69 -2.57
CA LEU A 55 -9.22 10.18 -1.34
C LEU A 55 -8.07 11.10 -1.70
N ILE A 56 -8.31 12.40 -1.58
CA ILE A 56 -7.31 13.43 -1.91
C ILE A 56 -6.57 13.81 -0.64
N VAL A 57 -5.25 13.58 -0.64
CA VAL A 57 -4.34 13.88 0.49
C VAL A 57 -3.27 14.83 0.00
N GLN A 58 -2.97 15.85 0.80
CA GLN A 58 -1.91 16.81 0.46
C GLN A 58 -0.54 16.22 0.76
N ASP A 59 0.36 16.18 -0.23
CA ASP A 59 1.69 15.57 -0.10
C ASP A 59 2.57 16.28 0.93
N GLU A 60 2.50 17.61 0.99
CA GLU A 60 3.31 18.42 1.89
C GLU A 60 2.86 18.31 3.36
N LYS A 61 1.57 18.10 3.62
CA LYS A 61 0.99 18.06 4.97
C LYS A 61 0.80 16.62 5.47
N LYS A 62 1.88 15.99 5.90
CA LYS A 62 1.88 14.59 6.37
C LYS A 62 1.00 14.32 7.60
N THR A 63 0.45 15.34 8.22
CA THR A 63 -0.35 15.20 9.46
C THR A 63 -1.63 14.37 9.28
N LEU A 64 -2.22 14.37 8.08
CA LEU A 64 -3.44 13.64 7.77
C LEU A 64 -3.19 12.29 7.08
N HIS A 65 -1.94 11.99 6.68
CA HIS A 65 -1.58 10.71 6.05
C HIS A 65 -1.95 9.48 6.90
N PRO A 66 -1.82 9.49 8.27
CA PRO A 66 -2.29 8.37 9.08
C PRO A 66 -3.78 8.08 8.93
N LEU A 67 -4.62 9.10 8.69
CA LEU A 67 -6.05 8.90 8.45
C LEU A 67 -6.32 8.22 7.12
N ALA A 68 -5.55 8.57 6.08
CA ALA A 68 -5.63 7.89 4.79
C ALA A 68 -5.30 6.39 4.92
N THR A 69 -4.25 6.05 5.66
CA THR A 69 -3.89 4.64 5.88
C THR A 69 -4.94 3.89 6.70
N ILE A 70 -5.54 4.53 7.70
CA ILE A 70 -6.66 3.95 8.47
C ILE A 70 -7.87 3.73 7.56
N PHE A 71 -8.24 4.71 6.74
CA PHE A 71 -9.35 4.61 5.81
C PHE A 71 -9.15 3.45 4.80
N ILE A 72 -7.96 3.35 4.18
CA ILE A 72 -7.63 2.28 3.25
C ILE A 72 -7.73 0.91 3.95
N LYS A 73 -7.21 0.80 5.18
CA LYS A 73 -7.25 -0.44 5.95
C LYS A 73 -8.67 -0.85 6.29
N GLN A 74 -9.48 0.07 6.81
CA GLN A 74 -10.89 -0.18 7.15
C GLN A 74 -11.72 -0.53 5.92
N CYS A 75 -11.48 0.17 4.80
CA CYS A 75 -12.12 -0.13 3.53
C CYS A 75 -11.81 -1.57 3.09
N TYR A 76 -10.52 -1.97 3.15
CA TYR A 76 -10.12 -3.34 2.81
C TYR A 76 -10.79 -4.38 3.72
N GLU A 77 -10.78 -4.18 5.04
CA GLU A 77 -11.42 -5.10 6.00
C GLU A 77 -12.92 -5.22 5.76
N THR A 78 -13.60 -4.10 5.53
CA THR A 78 -15.03 -4.08 5.18
C THR A 78 -15.30 -4.86 3.87
N LEU A 79 -14.42 -4.74 2.87
CA LEU A 79 -14.56 -5.49 1.62
C LEU A 79 -14.30 -6.99 1.80
N ILE A 80 -13.47 -7.40 2.75
CA ILE A 80 -13.31 -8.81 3.11
C ILE A 80 -14.61 -9.35 3.69
N ASP A 81 -15.27 -8.60 4.58
CA ASP A 81 -16.57 -8.99 5.14
C ASP A 81 -17.64 -9.12 4.06
N VAL A 82 -17.74 -8.14 3.15
CA VAL A 82 -18.64 -8.20 1.99
C VAL A 82 -18.36 -9.41 1.10
N ALA A 83 -17.09 -9.72 0.87
CA ALA A 83 -16.72 -10.90 0.09
C ALA A 83 -17.13 -12.20 0.77
N GLN A 84 -16.99 -12.31 2.11
CA GLN A 84 -17.43 -13.47 2.87
C GLN A 84 -18.95 -13.67 2.77
N GLU A 85 -19.74 -12.61 2.94
CA GLU A 85 -21.19 -12.61 2.79
C GLU A 85 -21.64 -12.99 1.37
N SER A 86 -20.81 -12.71 0.37
CA SER A 86 -21.08 -12.94 -1.06
C SER A 86 -20.48 -14.25 -1.60
N GLY A 87 -20.22 -15.23 -0.72
CA GLY A 87 -19.69 -16.53 -1.15
C GLY A 87 -18.19 -16.55 -1.41
N GLY A 88 -17.42 -15.67 -0.76
CA GLY A 88 -15.96 -15.64 -0.78
C GLY A 88 -15.33 -14.67 -1.79
N LYS A 89 -16.15 -13.99 -2.61
CA LYS A 89 -15.69 -13.00 -3.60
C LYS A 89 -16.60 -11.79 -3.62
N LEU A 90 -16.04 -10.62 -3.91
CA LEU A 90 -16.86 -9.42 -4.12
C LEU A 90 -17.76 -9.55 -5.35
N PRO A 91 -19.00 -9.01 -5.32
CA PRO A 91 -19.85 -8.89 -6.49
C PRO A 91 -19.21 -8.09 -7.63
N PHE A 92 -18.48 -7.05 -7.28
CA PHE A 92 -17.70 -6.23 -8.22
C PHE A 92 -16.23 -6.23 -7.85
N ARG A 93 -15.37 -6.34 -8.88
CA ARG A 93 -13.93 -6.18 -8.66
C ARG A 93 -13.64 -4.79 -8.14
N THR A 94 -12.94 -4.71 -7.01
CA THR A 94 -12.50 -3.45 -6.43
C THR A 94 -11.00 -3.26 -6.66
N ASN A 95 -10.62 -2.08 -7.15
CA ASN A 95 -9.24 -1.72 -7.38
C ASN A 95 -8.85 -0.60 -6.40
N PHE A 96 -7.81 -0.81 -5.60
CA PHE A 96 -7.12 0.21 -4.84
C PHE A 96 -5.99 0.74 -5.72
N ILE A 97 -6.03 2.01 -6.08
CA ILE A 97 -4.96 2.70 -6.80
C ILE A 97 -4.33 3.66 -5.80
N LEU A 98 -3.13 3.34 -5.36
CA LEU A 98 -2.41 4.05 -4.31
C LEU A 98 -1.23 4.78 -4.93
N ASP A 99 -1.46 6.05 -5.25
CA ASP A 99 -0.43 6.93 -5.78
C ASP A 99 0.51 7.37 -4.65
N GLU A 100 1.77 7.60 -4.98
CA GLU A 100 2.82 7.96 -4.02
C GLU A 100 2.84 7.04 -2.78
N PHE A 101 2.64 5.73 -3.01
CA PHE A 101 2.43 4.76 -1.93
C PHE A 101 3.55 4.74 -0.88
N ALA A 102 4.78 4.98 -1.30
CA ALA A 102 5.93 5.02 -0.41
C ALA A 102 6.04 6.35 0.39
N ASN A 103 5.22 7.36 0.10
CA ASN A 103 5.20 8.62 0.84
C ASN A 103 4.22 8.60 2.02
N MET A 104 3.34 7.60 2.08
CA MET A 104 2.42 7.39 3.20
C MET A 104 3.07 6.63 4.35
N PRO A 105 2.58 6.79 5.60
CA PRO A 105 2.95 5.89 6.69
C PRO A 105 2.68 4.43 6.30
N PRO A 106 3.45 3.47 6.85
CA PRO A 106 3.29 2.07 6.52
C PRO A 106 1.84 1.60 6.72
N LEU A 107 1.25 1.05 5.66
CA LEU A 107 -0.05 0.41 5.72
C LEU A 107 0.10 -0.93 6.47
N LYS A 108 -0.54 -1.02 7.62
CA LYS A 108 -0.46 -2.21 8.48
C LYS A 108 -0.96 -3.46 7.75
N ASP A 109 -0.23 -4.57 7.89
CA ASP A 109 -0.55 -5.89 7.32
C ASP A 109 -0.67 -5.89 5.78
N VAL A 110 -0.04 -4.94 5.09
CA VAL A 110 -0.12 -4.83 3.61
C VAL A 110 0.34 -6.10 2.90
N THR A 111 1.34 -6.81 3.42
CA THR A 111 1.82 -8.08 2.86
C THR A 111 0.73 -9.16 2.86
N THR A 112 -0.02 -9.26 3.95
CA THR A 112 -1.19 -10.14 4.05
C THR A 112 -2.30 -9.70 3.10
N MET A 113 -2.54 -8.40 3.02
CA MET A 113 -3.56 -7.82 2.14
C MET A 113 -3.30 -8.19 0.68
N VAL A 114 -2.10 -7.93 0.16
CA VAL A 114 -1.76 -8.20 -1.25
C VAL A 114 -1.78 -9.69 -1.59
N THR A 115 -1.40 -10.54 -0.65
CA THR A 115 -1.42 -12.00 -0.84
C THR A 115 -2.85 -12.56 -0.91
N ALA A 116 -3.74 -12.07 -0.05
CA ALA A 116 -5.12 -12.58 0.05
C ALA A 116 -6.11 -11.91 -0.91
N ALA A 117 -5.84 -10.69 -1.36
CA ALA A 117 -6.77 -9.83 -2.10
C ALA A 117 -7.27 -10.47 -3.41
N ARG A 118 -6.38 -11.12 -4.17
CA ARG A 118 -6.68 -11.66 -5.49
C ARG A 118 -7.86 -12.64 -5.49
N SER A 119 -7.91 -13.54 -4.50
CA SER A 119 -8.97 -14.55 -4.39
C SER A 119 -10.35 -13.94 -4.16
N ARG A 120 -10.40 -12.71 -3.63
CA ARG A 120 -11.63 -11.98 -3.29
C ARG A 120 -12.02 -10.92 -4.32
N LEU A 121 -11.37 -10.90 -5.48
CA LEU A 121 -11.55 -9.88 -6.52
C LEU A 121 -11.14 -8.46 -6.08
N ILE A 122 -10.19 -8.35 -5.16
CA ILE A 122 -9.55 -7.10 -4.78
C ILE A 122 -8.19 -7.02 -5.47
N ARG A 123 -7.85 -5.86 -6.04
CA ARG A 123 -6.58 -5.60 -6.70
C ARG A 123 -5.95 -4.35 -6.12
N PHE A 124 -4.64 -4.41 -5.89
CA PHE A 124 -3.82 -3.25 -5.54
C PHE A 124 -2.97 -2.82 -6.73
N THR A 125 -2.88 -1.53 -6.94
CA THR A 125 -1.93 -0.87 -7.83
C THR A 125 -1.16 0.13 -6.99
N PHE A 126 0.12 -0.12 -6.79
CA PHE A 126 1.03 0.74 -6.06
C PHE A 126 1.85 1.55 -7.06
N ILE A 127 1.83 2.87 -6.94
CA ILE A 127 2.65 3.76 -7.75
C ILE A 127 3.76 4.28 -6.84
N ILE A 128 4.99 4.05 -7.25
CA ILE A 128 6.21 4.43 -6.52
C ILE A 128 7.23 5.01 -7.49
N GLN A 129 8.11 5.85 -7.00
CA GLN A 129 9.17 6.44 -7.82
C GLN A 129 10.36 5.48 -8.00
N ASN A 130 10.72 4.75 -6.93
CA ASN A 130 11.76 3.72 -6.96
C ASN A 130 11.56 2.66 -5.88
N PHE A 131 12.27 1.54 -6.00
CA PHE A 131 12.19 0.44 -5.05
C PHE A 131 12.87 0.75 -3.71
N ALA A 132 13.86 1.65 -3.69
CA ALA A 132 14.54 2.04 -2.46
C ALA A 132 13.58 2.72 -1.47
N GLN A 133 12.65 3.57 -1.96
CA GLN A 133 11.61 4.18 -1.14
C GLN A 133 10.70 3.12 -0.49
N LEU A 134 10.30 2.10 -1.25
CA LEU A 134 9.49 1.00 -0.72
C LEU A 134 10.23 0.25 0.39
N THR A 135 11.52 -0.04 0.17
CA THR A 135 12.38 -0.70 1.16
C THR A 135 12.58 0.16 2.41
N GLN A 136 12.71 1.47 2.25
CA GLN A 136 12.84 2.41 3.38
C GLN A 136 11.60 2.41 4.28
N VAL A 137 10.40 2.34 3.71
CA VAL A 137 9.12 2.42 4.46
C VAL A 137 8.74 1.08 5.08
N TYR A 138 8.91 -0.01 4.35
CA TYR A 138 8.41 -1.35 4.74
C TYR A 138 9.51 -2.31 5.22
N GLY A 139 10.78 -1.94 5.07
CA GLY A 139 11.90 -2.85 5.23
C GLY A 139 12.09 -3.77 4.01
N LYS A 140 13.24 -4.40 3.92
CA LYS A 140 13.59 -5.24 2.76
C LYS A 140 12.62 -6.40 2.58
N GLU A 141 12.37 -7.17 3.62
CA GLU A 141 11.55 -8.39 3.58
C GLU A 141 10.10 -8.13 3.16
N ASN A 142 9.46 -7.13 3.78
CA ASN A 142 8.10 -6.74 3.41
C ASN A 142 8.04 -6.09 2.02
N GLY A 143 9.04 -5.27 1.67
CA GLY A 143 9.16 -4.66 0.35
C GLY A 143 9.26 -5.71 -0.75
N ASP A 144 10.10 -6.73 -0.56
CA ASP A 144 10.25 -7.86 -1.49
C ASP A 144 8.95 -8.68 -1.59
N THR A 145 8.23 -8.88 -0.47
CA THR A 145 6.93 -9.56 -0.47
C THR A 145 5.88 -8.78 -1.25
N ILE A 146 5.80 -7.45 -1.08
CA ILE A 146 4.89 -6.60 -1.85
C ILE A 146 5.20 -6.70 -3.34
N ARG A 147 6.47 -6.54 -3.72
CA ARG A 147 6.93 -6.63 -5.11
C ARG A 147 6.64 -7.99 -5.73
N GLY A 148 6.91 -9.09 -5.01
CA GLY A 148 6.68 -10.46 -5.47
C GLY A 148 5.22 -10.80 -5.74
N ASN A 149 4.27 -10.04 -5.15
CA ASN A 149 2.84 -10.18 -5.39
C ASN A 149 2.28 -9.25 -6.48
N CYS A 150 3.11 -8.41 -7.08
CA CYS A 150 2.74 -7.43 -8.09
C CYS A 150 3.37 -7.73 -9.44
N ASN A 151 2.68 -7.40 -10.51
CA ASN A 151 3.29 -7.27 -11.82
C ASN A 151 3.92 -5.88 -11.93
N LEU A 152 5.12 -5.81 -12.50
CA LEU A 152 5.79 -4.54 -12.73
C LEU A 152 5.27 -3.88 -14.02
N VAL A 153 4.88 -2.63 -13.90
CA VAL A 153 4.68 -1.72 -15.04
C VAL A 153 5.71 -0.62 -14.90
N TYR A 154 6.64 -0.57 -15.83
CA TYR A 154 7.65 0.47 -15.89
C TYR A 154 7.19 1.59 -16.83
N LEU A 155 7.13 2.82 -16.32
CA LEU A 155 6.81 3.98 -17.13
C LEU A 155 8.08 4.69 -17.58
N ILE A 156 8.80 5.30 -16.61
CA ILE A 156 10.10 5.92 -16.86
C ILE A 156 10.84 6.14 -15.54
N SER A 157 12.17 6.01 -15.55
CA SER A 157 13.04 6.40 -14.44
C SER A 157 14.39 6.85 -15.01
N SER A 158 15.02 7.79 -14.33
CA SER A 158 16.42 8.19 -14.59
C SER A 158 17.42 7.53 -13.65
N GLU A 159 16.96 6.76 -12.66
CA GLU A 159 17.81 6.11 -11.68
C GLU A 159 18.41 4.82 -12.24
N ILE A 160 19.73 4.80 -12.43
CA ILE A 160 20.44 3.68 -13.06
C ILE A 160 20.23 2.37 -12.29
N ALA A 161 20.27 2.42 -10.94
CA ALA A 161 20.08 1.23 -10.12
C ALA A 161 18.69 0.59 -10.36
N ALA A 162 17.63 1.38 -10.49
CA ALA A 162 16.30 0.90 -10.82
C ALA A 162 16.26 0.30 -12.23
N LEU A 163 16.91 0.93 -13.21
CA LEU A 163 16.99 0.42 -14.58
C LEU A 163 17.74 -0.90 -14.67
N GLU A 164 18.85 -1.05 -13.96
CA GLU A 164 19.59 -2.31 -13.88
C GLU A 164 18.74 -3.44 -13.25
N GLU A 165 18.01 -3.14 -12.20
CA GLU A 165 17.13 -4.10 -11.55
C GLU A 165 16.00 -4.53 -12.48
N ILE A 166 15.35 -3.59 -13.18
CA ILE A 166 14.29 -3.86 -14.16
C ILE A 166 14.85 -4.70 -15.33
N SER A 167 16.02 -4.35 -15.85
CA SER A 167 16.70 -5.12 -16.90
C SER A 167 16.92 -6.57 -16.47
N LYS A 168 17.41 -6.81 -15.25
CA LYS A 168 17.57 -8.16 -14.68
C LYS A 168 16.24 -8.89 -14.53
N MET A 169 15.17 -8.20 -14.12
CA MET A 169 13.82 -8.79 -13.99
C MET A 169 13.24 -9.23 -15.33
N CYS A 170 13.61 -8.56 -16.43
CA CYS A 170 13.20 -8.94 -17.78
C CYS A 170 13.87 -10.24 -18.27
N GLY A 171 14.94 -10.67 -17.61
CA GLY A 171 15.66 -11.89 -17.96
C GLY A 171 16.67 -11.73 -19.09
N GLU A 172 17.19 -12.86 -19.56
CA GLU A 172 18.28 -12.90 -20.52
C GLU A 172 17.93 -13.80 -21.72
N VAL A 173 18.47 -13.47 -22.89
CA VAL A 173 18.42 -14.29 -24.09
C VAL A 173 19.77 -14.97 -24.29
N LYS A 174 19.76 -16.27 -24.50
CA LYS A 174 20.96 -17.05 -24.85
C LYS A 174 21.09 -17.09 -26.38
N SER A 175 22.13 -16.44 -26.90
CA SER A 175 22.52 -16.58 -28.31
C SER A 175 23.64 -17.62 -28.45
N LYS A 176 23.53 -18.51 -29.44
CA LYS A 176 24.63 -19.40 -29.83
C LYS A 176 25.42 -18.71 -30.94
N GLU A 177 26.46 -17.98 -30.57
CA GLU A 177 27.48 -17.58 -31.52
C GLU A 177 28.72 -18.41 -31.32
N LYS A 178 29.07 -19.19 -32.39
CA LYS A 178 30.33 -19.95 -32.54
C LYS A 178 30.88 -20.55 -31.23
N GLU A 179 30.27 -21.67 -30.79
CA GLU A 179 30.71 -22.52 -29.68
C GLU A 179 30.72 -21.88 -28.29
N LYS A 180 30.36 -20.60 -28.13
CA LYS A 180 30.18 -19.97 -26.81
C LYS A 180 28.73 -19.53 -26.64
N THR A 181 28.09 -19.99 -25.57
CA THR A 181 26.77 -19.50 -25.16
C THR A 181 26.96 -18.13 -24.52
N ALA A 182 26.67 -17.05 -25.23
CA ALA A 182 26.62 -15.71 -24.66
C ALA A 182 25.23 -15.42 -24.15
N SER A 183 25.12 -14.95 -22.92
CA SER A 183 23.86 -14.48 -22.34
C SER A 183 23.83 -12.96 -22.40
N THR A 184 22.78 -12.42 -23.00
CA THR A 184 22.56 -10.96 -23.10
C THR A 184 21.21 -10.61 -22.51
N PRO A 185 21.08 -9.46 -21.78
CA PRO A 185 19.80 -9.02 -21.27
C PRO A 185 18.74 -8.92 -22.39
N LEU A 186 17.52 -9.42 -22.12
CA LEU A 186 16.40 -9.28 -23.06
C LEU A 186 16.05 -7.80 -23.28
N VAL A 187 16.13 -6.99 -22.24
CA VAL A 187 15.96 -5.53 -22.27
C VAL A 187 17.17 -4.91 -21.58
N THR A 188 17.92 -4.09 -22.29
CA THR A 188 19.10 -3.43 -21.74
C THR A 188 18.72 -2.16 -20.98
N VAL A 189 19.61 -1.69 -20.11
CA VAL A 189 19.47 -0.37 -19.45
C VAL A 189 19.30 0.74 -20.50
N SER A 190 20.04 0.65 -21.62
CA SER A 190 19.94 1.61 -22.71
C SER A 190 18.58 1.62 -23.40
N ASP A 191 17.93 0.45 -23.53
CA ASP A 191 16.57 0.38 -24.06
C ASP A 191 15.56 1.06 -23.14
N LEU A 192 15.69 0.83 -21.83
CA LEU A 192 14.84 1.46 -20.81
C LEU A 192 15.02 2.99 -20.78
N GLN A 193 16.25 3.48 -20.98
CA GLN A 193 16.52 4.93 -21.03
C GLN A 193 15.95 5.61 -22.27
N ARG A 194 15.73 4.85 -23.35
CA ARG A 194 15.21 5.36 -24.63
C ARG A 194 13.70 5.32 -24.74
N LEU A 195 13.00 4.77 -23.75
CA LEU A 195 11.54 4.81 -23.74
C LEU A 195 11.07 6.28 -23.77
N ASN A 196 10.25 6.60 -24.75
CA ASN A 196 9.69 7.95 -24.87
C ASN A 196 8.71 8.24 -23.73
N LYS A 197 8.73 9.49 -23.27
CA LYS A 197 7.78 10.00 -22.28
C LYS A 197 6.39 10.08 -22.84
#